data_c164a1851c1d8f8854b68b7eeaeff9f1
#
_entry.id   c164a1851c1d8f8854b68b7eeaeff9f1
#
_cell.length_a   1.000
_cell.length_b   1.000
_cell.length_c   1.000
_cell.angle_alpha   90.00
_cell.angle_beta   90.00
_cell.angle_gamma   90.00
#
_symmetry.space_group_name_H-M   'P 1'
#
loop_
_entity.id
_entity.type
_entity.pdbx_description
1 polymer ?
#
loop_
_entity_poly.entity_id
_entity_poly.type
_entity_poly.pdbx_seq_one_letter_code
_entity_poly.pdbx_strand_id
1 'polypeptide(L)'
;CIVSAWVSEHKLVLGQQKVDGKSNEKTAIPDLLDSLDLTGGLVSIDAIGCERKYADSIVEKKGDYLLALKNNHKHIYQQVSERMQQVRSRLPCNECTGFGSGRIETRTCYVENHLDLYDDLREWKHLKSIVLLESRREINGRVSVESRYYLSSLEIGAQAFNTCIRKHWSIENQLHWQLDVTFSEDAQRTKSAQAAENLATLRKLALQLLNRVPDSESIKNRRKIAGWNNEYLTKVLANI
;
A
#
# COMPACT_ATOMS: atom_id res chain seq x y z
N CYS A 1 -4.60 10.28 -13.88
CA CYS A 1 -4.17 9.42 -12.76
C CYS A 1 -3.31 8.26 -13.29
N ILE A 2 -2.37 7.78 -12.50
CA ILE A 2 -1.51 6.63 -12.81
C ILE A 2 -1.55 5.68 -11.61
N VAL A 3 -1.88 4.40 -11.83
CA VAL A 3 -1.77 3.33 -10.83
C VAL A 3 -0.37 2.73 -10.94
N SER A 4 0.28 2.48 -9.81
CA SER A 4 1.65 1.94 -9.78
C SER A 4 1.74 0.74 -8.85
N ALA A 5 2.48 -0.29 -9.26
CA ALA A 5 2.85 -1.42 -8.42
C ALA A 5 4.18 -1.13 -7.71
N TRP A 6 4.17 -1.15 -6.38
CA TRP A 6 5.29 -0.79 -5.52
C TRP A 6 5.74 -1.97 -4.67
N VAL A 7 7.04 -2.28 -4.72
CA VAL A 7 7.67 -3.25 -3.82
C VAL A 7 8.28 -2.52 -2.63
N SER A 8 7.64 -2.64 -1.47
CA SER A 8 8.03 -1.91 -0.26
C SER A 8 9.43 -2.28 0.26
N GLU A 9 9.88 -3.53 0.06
CA GLU A 9 11.17 -4.03 0.53
C GLU A 9 12.34 -3.42 -0.24
N HIS A 10 12.16 -3.25 -1.55
CA HIS A 10 13.20 -2.74 -2.44
C HIS A 10 13.00 -1.27 -2.83
N LYS A 11 11.92 -0.65 -2.38
CA LYS A 11 11.53 0.72 -2.77
C LYS A 11 11.50 0.88 -4.29
N LEU A 12 10.90 -0.09 -4.97
CA LEU A 12 10.94 -0.26 -6.42
C LEU A 12 9.52 -0.19 -7.00
N VAL A 13 9.33 0.58 -8.06
CA VAL A 13 8.12 0.52 -8.89
C VAL A 13 8.33 -0.53 -9.97
N LEU A 14 7.54 -1.61 -9.93
CA LEU A 14 7.61 -2.70 -10.92
C LEU A 14 6.88 -2.37 -12.22
N GLY A 15 5.79 -1.62 -12.10
CA GLY A 15 4.96 -1.28 -13.24
C GLY A 15 4.05 -0.10 -12.92
N GLN A 16 3.52 0.51 -13.97
CA GLN A 16 2.51 1.54 -13.87
C GLN A 16 1.52 1.42 -15.01
N GLN A 17 0.26 1.76 -14.73
CA GLN A 17 -0.80 1.79 -15.72
C GLN A 17 -1.50 3.13 -15.66
N LYS A 18 -1.65 3.76 -16.81
CA LYS A 18 -2.40 5.02 -16.93
C LYS A 18 -3.89 4.74 -16.85
N VAL A 19 -4.59 5.58 -16.13
CA VAL A 19 -6.04 5.60 -16.07
C VAL A 19 -6.55 6.58 -17.15
N ASP A 20 -7.35 6.10 -18.08
CA ASP A 20 -7.97 6.96 -19.09
C ASP A 20 -8.93 7.96 -18.45
N GLY A 21 -8.99 9.19 -18.99
CA GLY A 21 -9.70 10.32 -18.37
C GLY A 21 -11.22 10.13 -18.15
N LYS A 22 -11.82 9.05 -18.66
CA LYS A 22 -13.23 8.67 -18.46
C LYS A 22 -13.38 7.41 -17.60
N SER A 23 -12.27 6.76 -17.20
CA SER A 23 -12.25 5.55 -16.39
C SER A 23 -11.73 5.85 -14.98
N ASN A 24 -11.92 4.94 -14.05
CA ASN A 24 -11.39 5.03 -12.69
C ASN A 24 -10.21 4.06 -12.52
N GLU A 25 -9.53 4.13 -11.39
CA GLU A 25 -8.40 3.27 -11.05
C GLU A 25 -8.72 1.77 -11.15
N LYS A 26 -10.00 1.39 -10.96
CA LYS A 26 -10.48 0.01 -11.09
C LYS A 26 -10.25 -0.61 -12.47
N THR A 27 -10.16 0.19 -13.52
CA THR A 27 -9.92 -0.33 -14.88
C THR A 27 -8.45 -0.61 -15.14
N ALA A 28 -7.55 0.08 -14.46
CA ALA A 28 -6.11 -0.09 -14.62
C ALA A 28 -5.51 -1.23 -13.77
N ILE A 29 -6.19 -1.61 -12.67
CA ILE A 29 -5.70 -2.67 -11.77
C ILE A 29 -5.54 -4.02 -12.48
N PRO A 30 -6.52 -4.54 -13.26
CA PRO A 30 -6.36 -5.81 -13.97
C PRO A 30 -5.15 -5.83 -14.89
N ASP A 31 -5.01 -4.83 -15.77
CA ASP A 31 -3.91 -4.73 -16.72
C ASP A 31 -2.55 -4.73 -16.00
N LEU A 32 -2.49 -4.00 -14.87
CA LEU A 32 -1.27 -3.96 -14.06
C LEU A 32 -0.97 -5.32 -13.43
N LEU A 33 -1.97 -5.98 -12.81
CA LEU A 33 -1.80 -7.33 -12.25
C LEU A 33 -1.40 -8.33 -13.33
N ASP A 34 -1.94 -8.21 -14.55
CA ASP A 34 -1.63 -9.10 -15.67
C ASP A 34 -0.20 -8.96 -16.17
N SER A 35 0.36 -7.77 -16.07
CA SER A 35 1.76 -7.50 -16.47
C SER A 35 2.81 -7.99 -15.47
N LEU A 36 2.42 -8.44 -14.26
CA LEU A 36 3.33 -8.79 -13.18
C LEU A 36 3.37 -10.31 -12.93
N ASP A 37 4.54 -10.81 -12.57
CA ASP A 37 4.68 -12.11 -11.90
C ASP A 37 4.41 -11.93 -10.40
N LEU A 38 3.32 -12.55 -9.92
CA LEU A 38 2.88 -12.44 -8.53
C LEU A 38 3.26 -13.66 -7.70
N THR A 39 3.99 -14.62 -8.27
CA THR A 39 4.32 -15.91 -7.63
C THR A 39 5.00 -15.71 -6.28
N GLY A 40 4.36 -16.18 -5.21
CA GLY A 40 4.85 -16.08 -3.82
C GLY A 40 4.84 -14.67 -3.23
N GLY A 41 4.28 -13.68 -3.97
CA GLY A 41 4.16 -12.30 -3.52
C GLY A 41 2.87 -12.03 -2.77
N LEU A 42 2.88 -11.06 -1.85
CA LEU A 42 1.69 -10.51 -1.22
C LEU A 42 1.30 -9.19 -1.89
N VAL A 43 0.15 -9.17 -2.53
CA VAL A 43 -0.43 -7.96 -3.13
C VAL A 43 -1.38 -7.30 -2.14
N SER A 44 -1.10 -6.06 -1.78
CA SER A 44 -1.99 -5.27 -0.95
C SER A 44 -2.59 -4.10 -1.74
N ILE A 45 -3.92 -3.93 -1.66
CA ILE A 45 -4.64 -2.90 -2.40
C ILE A 45 -5.57 -2.16 -1.43
N ASP A 46 -5.67 -0.83 -1.59
CA ASP A 46 -6.63 -0.02 -0.84
C ASP A 46 -8.08 -0.36 -1.24
N ALA A 47 -9.02 0.16 -0.50
CA ALA A 47 -10.45 -0.17 -0.58
C ALA A 47 -11.06 0.00 -1.98
N ILE A 48 -10.53 0.88 -2.82
CA ILE A 48 -10.98 1.04 -4.19
C ILE A 48 -10.82 -0.25 -5.02
N GLY A 49 -9.79 -1.04 -4.71
CA GLY A 49 -9.50 -2.32 -5.34
C GLY A 49 -9.90 -3.54 -4.51
N CYS A 50 -10.79 -3.39 -3.51
CA CYS A 50 -11.35 -4.52 -2.79
C CYS A 50 -12.48 -5.15 -3.63
N GLU A 51 -12.11 -5.98 -4.60
CA GLU A 51 -13.04 -6.65 -5.52
C GLU A 51 -12.69 -8.14 -5.63
N ARG A 52 -13.72 -9.02 -5.65
CA ARG A 52 -13.52 -10.48 -5.76
C ARG A 52 -12.66 -10.87 -6.97
N LYS A 53 -12.95 -10.26 -8.12
CA LYS A 53 -12.21 -10.54 -9.36
C LYS A 53 -10.69 -10.28 -9.26
N TYR A 54 -10.26 -9.31 -8.45
CA TYR A 54 -8.83 -9.06 -8.22
C TYR A 54 -8.23 -10.09 -7.26
N ALA A 55 -8.98 -10.47 -6.21
CA ALA A 55 -8.57 -11.54 -5.32
C ALA A 55 -8.37 -12.86 -6.10
N ASP A 56 -9.32 -13.21 -6.96
CA ASP A 56 -9.24 -14.42 -7.81
C ASP A 56 -8.03 -14.35 -8.75
N SER A 57 -7.85 -13.23 -9.47
CA SER A 57 -6.71 -13.03 -10.39
C SER A 57 -5.35 -13.15 -9.69
N ILE A 58 -5.20 -12.57 -8.48
CA ILE A 58 -3.96 -12.64 -7.70
C ILE A 58 -3.64 -14.10 -7.33
N VAL A 59 -4.64 -14.86 -6.86
CA VAL A 59 -4.44 -16.25 -6.46
C VAL A 59 -4.19 -17.17 -7.66
N GLU A 60 -4.87 -16.96 -8.79
CA GLU A 60 -4.61 -17.69 -10.04
C GLU A 60 -3.16 -17.50 -10.50
N LYS A 61 -2.56 -16.34 -10.24
CA LYS A 61 -1.13 -16.05 -10.49
C LYS A 61 -0.21 -16.50 -9.35
N LYS A 62 -0.69 -17.35 -8.44
CA LYS A 62 0.09 -17.90 -7.30
C LYS A 62 0.60 -16.83 -6.32
N GLY A 63 -0.07 -15.68 -6.26
CA GLY A 63 0.13 -14.65 -5.25
C GLY A 63 -0.88 -14.75 -4.12
N ASP A 64 -0.65 -14.00 -3.06
CA ASP A 64 -1.58 -13.80 -1.97
C ASP A 64 -2.08 -12.35 -1.95
N TYR A 65 -3.23 -12.13 -1.31
CA TYR A 65 -3.80 -10.78 -1.23
C TYR A 65 -4.05 -10.30 0.20
N LEU A 66 -4.02 -8.98 0.37
CA LEU A 66 -4.46 -8.24 1.55
C LEU A 66 -5.23 -7.00 1.07
N LEU A 67 -6.57 -7.07 1.06
CA LEU A 67 -7.44 -6.05 0.51
C LEU A 67 -8.13 -5.26 1.61
N ALA A 68 -8.03 -3.94 1.57
CA ALA A 68 -8.70 -3.09 2.56
C ALA A 68 -10.21 -3.04 2.30
N LEU A 69 -11.00 -3.37 3.31
CA LEU A 69 -12.46 -3.38 3.27
C LEU A 69 -13.02 -2.07 3.84
N LYS A 70 -13.84 -1.37 3.07
CA LYS A 70 -14.56 -0.16 3.49
C LYS A 70 -16.01 -0.19 3.00
N ASN A 71 -16.71 0.93 3.14
CA ASN A 71 -18.13 1.10 2.76
C ASN A 71 -18.43 0.91 1.25
N ASN A 72 -17.45 0.71 0.39
CA ASN A 72 -17.70 0.30 -1.00
C ASN A 72 -18.37 -1.08 -1.10
N HIS A 73 -18.20 -1.93 -0.08
CA HIS A 73 -18.93 -3.19 0.15
C HIS A 73 -19.76 -3.10 1.44
N LYS A 74 -20.79 -2.27 1.43
CA LYS A 74 -21.53 -1.86 2.62
C LYS A 74 -22.00 -3.04 3.49
N HIS A 75 -22.62 -4.06 2.88
CA HIS A 75 -23.13 -5.24 3.61
C HIS A 75 -21.99 -6.04 4.25
N ILE A 76 -20.96 -6.39 3.47
CA ILE A 76 -19.80 -7.11 3.97
C ILE A 76 -19.10 -6.30 5.07
N TYR A 77 -18.90 -5.00 4.84
CA TYR A 77 -18.28 -4.13 5.85
C TYR A 77 -19.04 -4.10 7.15
N GLN A 78 -20.37 -3.98 7.10
CA GLN A 78 -21.23 -3.97 8.28
C GLN A 78 -21.12 -5.31 9.02
N GLN A 79 -21.30 -6.45 8.34
CA GLN A 79 -21.22 -7.79 8.94
C GLN A 79 -19.83 -8.01 9.58
N VAL A 80 -18.73 -7.69 8.86
CA VAL A 80 -17.39 -7.81 9.38
C VAL A 80 -17.13 -6.90 10.57
N SER A 81 -17.55 -5.64 10.50
CA SER A 81 -17.30 -4.68 11.58
C SER A 81 -18.05 -5.03 12.86
N GLU A 82 -19.33 -5.39 12.76
CA GLU A 82 -20.15 -5.81 13.92
C GLU A 82 -19.59 -7.07 14.57
N ARG A 83 -19.27 -8.08 13.76
CA ARG A 83 -18.73 -9.36 14.26
C ARG A 83 -17.36 -9.19 14.92
N MET A 84 -16.44 -8.51 14.25
CA MET A 84 -15.09 -8.27 14.79
C MET A 84 -15.14 -7.51 16.12
N GLN A 85 -16.03 -6.53 16.28
CA GLN A 85 -16.20 -5.82 17.55
C GLN A 85 -16.70 -6.74 18.69
N GLN A 86 -17.53 -7.73 18.37
CA GLN A 86 -18.02 -8.70 19.37
C GLN A 86 -16.97 -9.71 19.83
N VAL A 87 -16.11 -10.16 18.90
CA VAL A 87 -15.17 -11.26 19.16
C VAL A 87 -13.74 -10.81 19.44
N ARG A 88 -13.36 -9.56 19.16
CA ARG A 88 -11.97 -9.07 19.21
C ARG A 88 -11.24 -9.38 20.52
N SER A 89 -11.92 -9.35 21.67
CA SER A 89 -11.32 -9.65 22.97
C SER A 89 -10.85 -11.10 23.14
N ARG A 90 -11.28 -11.99 22.25
CA ARG A 90 -10.96 -13.42 22.24
C ARG A 90 -10.00 -13.80 21.10
N LEU A 91 -9.74 -12.85 20.19
CA LEU A 91 -8.92 -13.11 19.01
C LEU A 91 -7.42 -12.96 19.32
N PRO A 92 -6.56 -13.72 18.62
CA PRO A 92 -5.13 -13.45 18.60
C PRO A 92 -4.87 -12.01 18.20
N CYS A 93 -4.03 -11.30 18.96
CA CYS A 93 -3.69 -9.92 18.67
C CYS A 93 -2.20 -9.62 18.79
N ASN A 94 -1.78 -8.52 18.16
CA ASN A 94 -0.45 -7.95 18.31
C ASN A 94 -0.56 -6.45 18.44
N GLU A 95 0.08 -5.90 19.46
CA GLU A 95 0.14 -4.46 19.70
C GLU A 95 1.54 -3.92 19.44
N CYS A 96 1.60 -2.74 18.81
CA CYS A 96 2.85 -2.03 18.53
C CYS A 96 2.65 -0.54 18.76
N THR A 97 3.46 0.06 19.64
CA THR A 97 3.44 1.50 19.92
C THR A 97 4.64 2.18 19.28
N GLY A 98 4.38 3.29 18.60
CA GLY A 98 5.40 4.13 17.97
C GLY A 98 5.29 5.58 18.47
N PHE A 99 6.46 6.24 18.54
CA PHE A 99 6.58 7.65 18.93
C PHE A 99 7.18 8.42 17.75
N GLY A 100 6.60 9.53 17.39
CA GLY A 100 7.16 10.37 16.32
C GLY A 100 6.33 11.62 16.03
N SER A 101 6.99 12.70 15.62
CA SER A 101 6.34 13.95 15.22
C SER A 101 5.34 14.49 16.26
N GLY A 102 5.66 14.39 17.56
CA GLY A 102 4.79 14.87 18.65
C GLY A 102 3.53 14.05 18.90
N ARG A 103 3.47 12.80 18.38
CA ARG A 103 2.33 11.89 18.56
C ARG A 103 2.76 10.54 19.10
N ILE A 104 1.87 9.92 19.85
CA ILE A 104 1.94 8.51 20.24
C ILE A 104 0.92 7.78 19.38
N GLU A 105 1.34 6.73 18.69
CA GLU A 105 0.46 5.87 17.90
C GLU A 105 0.60 4.42 18.37
N THR A 106 -0.51 3.88 18.90
CA THR A 106 -0.62 2.46 19.25
C THR A 106 -1.50 1.78 18.23
N ARG A 107 -0.99 0.70 17.64
CA ARG A 107 -1.72 -0.11 16.67
C ARG A 107 -1.89 -1.51 17.21
N THR A 108 -3.13 -1.96 17.27
CA THR A 108 -3.50 -3.31 17.70
C THR A 108 -4.14 -4.03 16.51
N CYS A 109 -3.54 -5.11 16.10
CA CYS A 109 -3.98 -5.97 15.00
C CYS A 109 -4.64 -7.22 15.58
N TYR A 110 -5.85 -7.54 15.14
CA TYR A 110 -6.61 -8.74 15.50
C TYR A 110 -6.85 -9.57 14.26
N VAL A 111 -6.83 -10.90 14.39
CA VAL A 111 -7.01 -11.84 13.27
C VAL A 111 -8.12 -12.83 13.58
N GLU A 112 -9.09 -12.95 12.67
CA GLU A 112 -10.16 -13.94 12.69
C GLU A 112 -10.02 -14.88 11.50
N ASN A 113 -9.89 -16.20 11.80
CA ASN A 113 -9.78 -17.25 10.78
C ASN A 113 -11.02 -18.16 10.72
N HIS A 114 -11.98 -18.01 11.64
CA HIS A 114 -13.22 -18.77 11.64
C HIS A 114 -14.27 -18.05 10.77
N LEU A 115 -14.21 -18.29 9.45
CA LEU A 115 -14.97 -17.55 8.45
C LEU A 115 -16.38 -18.10 8.20
N ASP A 116 -16.72 -19.27 8.70
CA ASP A 116 -18.03 -19.91 8.51
C ASP A 116 -19.21 -19.08 9.01
N LEU A 117 -18.93 -18.10 9.85
CA LEU A 117 -19.90 -17.19 10.45
C LEU A 117 -20.19 -15.94 9.63
N TYR A 118 -19.60 -15.84 8.43
CA TYR A 118 -19.71 -14.67 7.55
C TYR A 118 -20.33 -15.08 6.21
N ASP A 119 -21.67 -15.11 6.15
CA ASP A 119 -22.41 -15.59 4.98
C ASP A 119 -22.05 -14.83 3.69
N ASP A 120 -21.89 -13.51 3.75
CA ASP A 120 -21.57 -12.66 2.61
C ASP A 120 -20.14 -12.88 2.07
N LEU A 121 -19.28 -13.57 2.83
CA LEU A 121 -17.90 -13.87 2.44
C LEU A 121 -17.71 -15.24 1.80
N ARG A 122 -18.74 -16.09 1.76
CA ARG A 122 -18.67 -17.45 1.16
C ARG A 122 -18.27 -17.44 -0.31
N GLU A 123 -18.58 -16.36 -1.03
CA GLU A 123 -18.23 -16.19 -2.43
C GLU A 123 -16.79 -15.71 -2.65
N TRP A 124 -16.06 -15.33 -1.58
CA TRP A 124 -14.66 -14.95 -1.68
C TRP A 124 -13.79 -16.20 -1.63
N LYS A 125 -13.49 -16.74 -2.81
CA LYS A 125 -12.59 -17.89 -2.92
C LYS A 125 -11.23 -17.55 -2.32
N HIS A 126 -10.62 -18.55 -1.66
CA HIS A 126 -9.29 -18.40 -1.05
C HIS A 126 -9.20 -17.42 0.13
N LEU A 127 -10.29 -16.83 0.60
CA LEU A 127 -10.29 -16.04 1.83
C LEU A 127 -9.98 -16.96 3.03
N LYS A 128 -8.98 -16.58 3.84
CA LYS A 128 -8.56 -17.34 5.03
C LYS A 128 -8.58 -16.51 6.30
N SER A 129 -8.43 -15.19 6.18
CA SER A 129 -8.38 -14.31 7.35
C SER A 129 -9.14 -13.02 7.13
N ILE A 130 -9.82 -12.57 8.19
CA ILE A 130 -10.29 -11.20 8.36
C ILE A 130 -9.38 -10.53 9.38
N VAL A 131 -8.90 -9.35 9.06
CA VAL A 131 -7.97 -8.60 9.93
C VAL A 131 -8.61 -7.28 10.33
N LEU A 132 -8.61 -6.98 11.63
CA LEU A 132 -8.94 -5.67 12.18
C LEU A 132 -7.65 -5.00 12.66
N LEU A 133 -7.36 -3.82 12.16
CA LEU A 133 -6.34 -2.92 12.68
C LEU A 133 -6.99 -1.74 13.38
N GLU A 134 -6.82 -1.63 14.69
CA GLU A 134 -7.17 -0.45 15.48
C GLU A 134 -5.94 0.44 15.65
N SER A 135 -6.06 1.70 15.25
CA SER A 135 -5.01 2.71 15.43
C SER A 135 -5.47 3.78 16.41
N ARG A 136 -4.89 3.78 17.60
CA ARG A 136 -5.10 4.81 18.62
C ARG A 136 -3.99 5.85 18.51
N ARG A 137 -4.37 7.07 18.22
CA ARG A 137 -3.43 8.21 18.10
C ARG A 137 -3.70 9.22 19.20
N GLU A 138 -2.63 9.64 19.86
CA GLU A 138 -2.65 10.70 20.87
C GLU A 138 -1.76 11.86 20.45
N ILE A 139 -2.37 13.04 20.31
CA ILE A 139 -1.71 14.28 19.90
C ILE A 139 -2.17 15.38 20.85
N ASN A 140 -1.23 15.98 21.60
CA ASN A 140 -1.54 17.05 22.56
C ASN A 140 -2.68 16.69 23.53
N GLY A 141 -2.69 15.46 24.05
CA GLY A 141 -3.71 14.96 24.98
C GLY A 141 -5.07 14.61 24.34
N ARG A 142 -5.23 14.80 23.03
CA ARG A 142 -6.43 14.36 22.31
C ARG A 142 -6.21 12.97 21.74
N VAL A 143 -7.15 12.09 22.02
CA VAL A 143 -7.13 10.69 21.56
C VAL A 143 -8.13 10.51 20.42
N SER A 144 -7.68 9.90 19.35
CA SER A 144 -8.52 9.39 18.26
C SER A 144 -8.29 7.89 18.05
N VAL A 145 -9.34 7.17 17.72
CA VAL A 145 -9.29 5.73 17.40
C VAL A 145 -9.88 5.52 16.02
N GLU A 146 -9.17 4.80 15.18
CA GLU A 146 -9.59 4.43 13.84
C GLU A 146 -9.52 2.92 13.68
N SER A 147 -10.60 2.28 13.19
CA SER A 147 -10.66 0.86 12.87
C SER A 147 -10.64 0.65 11.36
N ARG A 148 -9.76 -0.23 10.89
CA ARG A 148 -9.63 -0.63 9.49
C ARG A 148 -9.72 -2.13 9.38
N TYR A 149 -10.45 -2.61 8.37
CA TYR A 149 -10.68 -4.02 8.13
C TYR A 149 -10.01 -4.45 6.83
N TYR A 150 -9.52 -5.70 6.80
CA TYR A 150 -8.87 -6.27 5.62
C TYR A 150 -9.33 -7.71 5.44
N LEU A 151 -9.37 -8.13 4.17
CA LEU A 151 -9.60 -9.50 3.73
C LEU A 151 -8.31 -10.06 3.17
N SER A 152 -7.94 -11.29 3.54
CA SER A 152 -6.68 -11.91 3.10
C SER A 152 -6.79 -13.38 2.77
N SER A 153 -6.05 -13.82 1.74
CA SER A 153 -5.83 -15.23 1.41
C SER A 153 -4.78 -15.90 2.30
N LEU A 154 -4.03 -15.11 3.09
CA LEU A 154 -3.03 -15.64 4.02
C LEU A 154 -3.67 -16.08 5.35
N GLU A 155 -3.11 -17.12 5.94
CA GLU A 155 -3.35 -17.54 7.31
C GLU A 155 -2.05 -17.39 8.11
N ILE A 156 -1.82 -16.17 8.62
CA ILE A 156 -0.61 -15.80 9.38
C ILE A 156 -0.99 -15.09 10.67
N GLY A 157 -0.03 -14.98 11.61
CA GLY A 157 -0.25 -14.35 12.91
C GLY A 157 -0.46 -12.83 12.84
N ALA A 158 -1.08 -12.27 13.88
CA ALA A 158 -1.41 -10.86 14.00
C ALA A 158 -0.18 -9.94 13.88
N GLN A 159 0.99 -10.34 14.34
CA GLN A 159 2.24 -9.59 14.20
C GLN A 159 2.65 -9.45 12.73
N ALA A 160 2.54 -10.52 11.95
CA ALA A 160 2.87 -10.51 10.54
C ALA A 160 1.91 -9.61 9.77
N PHE A 161 0.60 -9.70 10.01
CA PHE A 161 -0.39 -8.80 9.42
C PHE A 161 -0.16 -7.33 9.78
N ASN A 162 0.14 -7.02 11.06
CA ASN A 162 0.47 -5.66 11.47
C ASN A 162 1.67 -5.10 10.67
N THR A 163 2.68 -5.94 10.43
CA THR A 163 3.84 -5.60 9.61
C THR A 163 3.47 -5.37 8.14
N CYS A 164 2.68 -6.28 7.54
CA CYS A 164 2.24 -6.17 6.14
C CYS A 164 1.41 -4.90 5.91
N ILE A 165 0.46 -4.59 6.81
CA ILE A 165 -0.35 -3.38 6.72
C ILE A 165 0.52 -2.12 6.85
N ARG A 166 1.52 -2.13 7.73
CA ARG A 166 2.47 -1.02 7.84
C ARG A 166 3.29 -0.82 6.57
N LYS A 167 3.75 -1.90 5.94
CA LYS A 167 4.45 -1.86 4.66
C LYS A 167 3.55 -1.31 3.55
N HIS A 168 2.27 -1.69 3.50
CA HIS A 168 1.30 -1.13 2.55
C HIS A 168 1.24 0.40 2.64
N TRP A 169 1.05 0.94 3.84
CA TRP A 169 0.98 2.39 4.05
C TRP A 169 2.33 3.12 3.87
N SER A 170 3.43 2.39 3.77
CA SER A 170 4.74 3.00 3.50
C SER A 170 4.83 3.65 2.12
N ILE A 171 4.02 3.21 1.15
CA ILE A 171 3.97 3.76 -0.21
C ILE A 171 3.67 5.27 -0.18
N GLU A 172 2.78 5.72 0.71
CA GLU A 172 2.42 7.14 0.84
C GLU A 172 3.65 8.02 1.11
N ASN A 173 4.52 7.61 2.04
CA ASN A 173 5.69 8.38 2.41
C ASN A 173 6.91 8.13 1.52
N GLN A 174 7.05 6.91 1.00
CA GLN A 174 8.25 6.50 0.27
C GLN A 174 8.13 6.72 -1.24
N LEU A 175 6.91 6.74 -1.78
CA LEU A 175 6.67 7.00 -3.19
C LEU A 175 5.88 8.30 -3.40
N HIS A 176 4.60 8.36 -3.01
CA HIS A 176 3.71 9.46 -3.35
C HIS A 176 4.22 10.80 -2.81
N TRP A 177 4.48 10.90 -1.51
CA TRP A 177 5.03 12.12 -0.92
C TRP A 177 6.36 12.55 -1.54
N GLN A 178 7.24 11.61 -1.89
CA GLN A 178 8.51 11.93 -2.55
C GLN A 178 8.29 12.48 -3.95
N LEU A 179 7.37 11.90 -4.74
CA LEU A 179 7.05 12.39 -6.07
C LEU A 179 6.45 13.81 -6.01
N ASP A 180 5.55 14.07 -5.06
CA ASP A 180 4.87 15.36 -4.94
C ASP A 180 5.79 16.44 -4.35
N VAL A 181 6.45 16.17 -3.24
CA VAL A 181 7.23 17.18 -2.51
C VAL A 181 8.65 17.30 -3.07
N THR A 182 9.33 16.16 -3.36
CA THR A 182 10.71 16.20 -3.84
C THR A 182 10.81 16.44 -5.34
N PHE A 183 9.89 15.88 -6.14
CA PHE A 183 9.91 15.98 -7.60
C PHE A 183 8.85 16.93 -8.17
N SER A 184 7.97 17.51 -7.33
CA SER A 184 6.90 18.43 -7.72
C SER A 184 6.01 17.86 -8.82
N GLU A 185 5.61 16.58 -8.69
CA GLU A 185 4.81 15.88 -9.71
C GLU A 185 3.44 16.53 -9.90
N ASP A 186 2.76 16.90 -8.81
CA ASP A 186 1.45 17.57 -8.84
C ASP A 186 1.49 18.98 -9.48
N ALA A 187 2.64 19.64 -9.44
CA ALA A 187 2.85 20.94 -10.06
C ALA A 187 3.12 20.87 -11.58
N GLN A 188 3.09 19.67 -12.17
CA GLN A 188 3.39 19.47 -13.57
C GLN A 188 2.33 20.12 -14.48
N ARG A 189 2.79 20.92 -15.45
CA ARG A 189 1.93 21.64 -16.41
C ARG A 189 2.00 21.09 -17.85
N THR A 190 2.56 19.90 -18.02
CA THR A 190 2.70 19.28 -19.35
C THR A 190 1.34 18.95 -19.93
N LYS A 191 1.05 19.51 -21.12
CA LYS A 191 -0.24 19.31 -21.81
C LYS A 191 -0.31 17.99 -22.59
N SER A 192 0.82 17.46 -23.03
CA SER A 192 0.89 16.17 -23.74
C SER A 192 0.76 15.02 -22.76
N ALA A 193 -0.23 14.16 -22.95
CA ALA A 193 -0.47 12.99 -22.13
C ALA A 193 0.72 12.02 -22.13
N GLN A 194 1.34 11.81 -23.31
CA GLN A 194 2.53 10.96 -23.45
C GLN A 194 3.75 11.54 -22.72
N ALA A 195 3.97 12.86 -22.83
CA ALA A 195 5.08 13.50 -22.11
C ALA A 195 4.87 13.47 -20.59
N ALA A 196 3.63 13.60 -20.10
CA ALA A 196 3.31 13.48 -18.69
C ALA A 196 3.63 12.07 -18.15
N GLU A 197 3.28 11.02 -18.88
CA GLU A 197 3.54 9.64 -18.55
C GLU A 197 5.04 9.31 -18.54
N ASN A 198 5.76 9.76 -19.56
CA ASN A 198 7.21 9.60 -19.64
C ASN A 198 7.92 10.31 -18.49
N LEU A 199 7.49 11.53 -18.11
CA LEU A 199 8.04 12.24 -16.96
C LEU A 199 7.75 11.54 -15.63
N ALA A 200 6.56 10.96 -15.46
CA ALA A 200 6.23 10.16 -14.27
C ALA A 200 7.16 8.95 -14.16
N THR A 201 7.41 8.25 -15.27
CA THR A 201 8.36 7.12 -15.33
C THR A 201 9.78 7.55 -14.95
N LEU A 202 10.27 8.66 -15.53
CA LEU A 202 11.61 9.19 -15.25
C LEU A 202 11.76 9.62 -13.78
N ARG A 203 10.74 10.25 -13.17
CA ARG A 203 10.76 10.61 -11.75
C ARG A 203 10.84 9.39 -10.85
N LYS A 204 10.08 8.34 -11.14
CA LYS A 204 10.10 7.08 -10.39
C LYS A 204 11.45 6.39 -10.51
N LEU A 205 12.03 6.33 -11.71
CA LEU A 205 13.38 5.81 -11.91
C LEU A 205 14.42 6.61 -11.13
N ALA A 206 14.38 7.95 -11.22
CA ALA A 206 15.29 8.81 -10.47
C ALA A 206 15.16 8.61 -8.95
N LEU A 207 13.94 8.49 -8.44
CA LEU A 207 13.70 8.18 -7.02
C LEU A 207 14.29 6.84 -6.61
N GLN A 208 14.15 5.80 -7.44
CA GLN A 208 14.75 4.49 -7.20
C GLN A 208 16.28 4.57 -7.09
N LEU A 209 16.93 5.23 -8.04
CA LEU A 209 18.39 5.39 -8.05
C LEU A 209 18.87 6.16 -6.82
N LEU A 210 18.19 7.25 -6.47
CA LEU A 210 18.51 8.02 -5.27
C LEU A 210 18.30 7.23 -3.97
N ASN A 211 17.33 6.33 -3.91
CA ASN A 211 17.12 5.46 -2.75
C ASN A 211 18.25 4.44 -2.55
N ARG A 212 18.94 4.04 -3.60
CA ARG A 212 20.04 3.05 -3.55
C ARG A 212 21.38 3.64 -3.11
N VAL A 213 21.52 4.97 -3.09
CA VAL A 213 22.78 5.61 -2.67
C VAL A 213 23.01 5.37 -1.17
N PRO A 214 24.14 4.78 -0.75
CA PRO A 214 24.40 4.43 0.64
C PRO A 214 25.02 5.61 1.41
N ASP A 215 24.24 6.68 1.60
CA ASP A 215 24.61 7.83 2.44
C ASP A 215 23.45 8.22 3.37
N SER A 216 23.67 9.18 4.26
CA SER A 216 22.68 9.65 5.24
C SER A 216 21.83 10.83 4.75
N GLU A 217 22.03 11.28 3.51
CA GLU A 217 21.34 12.44 2.98
C GLU A 217 19.85 12.16 2.70
N SER A 218 19.01 13.18 2.85
CA SER A 218 17.60 13.10 2.44
C SER A 218 17.49 12.97 0.92
N ILE A 219 16.42 12.33 0.42
CA ILE A 219 16.15 12.22 -1.03
C ILE A 219 16.19 13.59 -1.72
N LYS A 220 15.62 14.61 -1.07
CA LYS A 220 15.66 16.00 -1.56
C LYS A 220 17.08 16.52 -1.72
N ASN A 221 17.95 16.27 -0.75
CA ASN A 221 19.36 16.67 -0.81
C ASN A 221 20.12 15.88 -1.86
N ARG A 222 19.95 14.55 -1.90
CA ARG A 222 20.56 13.68 -2.93
C ARG A 222 20.23 14.18 -4.34
N ARG A 223 18.96 14.50 -4.60
CA ARG A 223 18.52 15.05 -5.89
C ARG A 223 19.23 16.35 -6.22
N LYS A 224 19.36 17.27 -5.25
CA LYS A 224 20.05 18.54 -5.46
C LYS A 224 21.53 18.33 -5.71
N ILE A 225 22.21 17.53 -4.88
CA ILE A 225 23.64 17.25 -5.03
C ILE A 225 23.92 16.63 -6.41
N ALA A 226 23.12 15.66 -6.85
CA ALA A 226 23.24 15.08 -8.19
C ALA A 226 23.07 16.11 -9.32
N GLY A 227 22.33 17.20 -9.08
CA GLY A 227 22.12 18.26 -10.07
C GLY A 227 23.28 19.22 -10.24
N TRP A 228 24.25 19.30 -9.31
CA TRP A 228 25.39 20.21 -9.38
C TRP A 228 26.75 19.55 -9.17
N ASN A 229 26.80 18.25 -8.85
CA ASN A 229 28.03 17.49 -8.64
C ASN A 229 28.04 16.24 -9.53
N ASN A 230 28.87 16.26 -10.55
CA ASN A 230 28.97 15.19 -11.55
C ASN A 230 29.52 13.88 -10.96
N GLU A 231 30.42 13.93 -9.96
CA GLU A 231 30.91 12.72 -9.30
C GLU A 231 29.76 12.04 -8.52
N TYR A 232 28.98 12.82 -7.81
CA TYR A 232 27.80 12.31 -7.11
C TYR A 232 26.75 11.77 -8.08
N LEU A 233 26.50 12.46 -9.20
CA LEU A 233 25.62 11.97 -10.25
C LEU A 233 26.08 10.62 -10.80
N THR A 234 27.38 10.48 -11.07
CA THR A 234 27.96 9.21 -11.53
C THR A 234 27.76 8.10 -10.49
N LYS A 235 27.94 8.41 -9.19
CA LYS A 235 27.64 7.46 -8.11
C LYS A 235 26.16 7.04 -8.08
N VAL A 236 25.22 7.97 -8.30
CA VAL A 236 23.78 7.65 -8.39
C VAL A 236 23.50 6.73 -9.58
N LEU A 237 24.05 7.03 -10.75
CA LEU A 237 23.84 6.26 -11.98
C LEU A 237 24.50 4.88 -11.95
N ALA A 238 25.60 4.71 -11.21
CA ALA A 238 26.28 3.42 -11.06
C ALA A 238 25.44 2.36 -10.29
N ASN A 239 24.30 2.76 -9.72
CA ASN A 239 23.36 1.85 -9.03
C ASN A 239 22.21 1.37 -9.96
N ILE A 240 22.37 1.45 -11.28
CA ILE A 240 21.44 0.92 -12.27
C ILE A 240 21.44 -0.62 -12.28
#